data_c2dac4318113707702179fa04ee07e31
#
_entry.id   c2dac4318113707702179fa04ee07e31
#
_cell.length_a   1.000
_cell.length_b   1.000
_cell.length_c   1.000
_cell.angle_alpha   90.00
_cell.angle_beta   90.00
_cell.angle_gamma   90.00
#
_symmetry.space_group_name_H-M   'P 1'
#
loop_
_entity.id
_entity.type
_entity.pdbx_description
1 polymer ?
#
loop_
_entity_poly.entity_id
_entity_poly.type
_entity_poly.pdbx_seq_one_letter_code
_entity_poly.pdbx_strand_id
1 'polypeptide(L)'
;ERSANGVDFVPLGQVNAAGNSAVQVEYNFPDRTPLKGWNYYRLKQVDKDAGHTYSEVRTVLMEDRPSALDIYPNPANDLINVLIDAPEGDVDLRWSLLDASLRQVAQGGQVLPKEAPRMTIPVDRLEGGTYLVVVRDAKGNLLGQARFVKQ
;
A
#
# COMPACT_ATOMS: atom_id res chain seq x y z
N GLU A 1 -4.06 -20.72 -4.03
CA GLU A 1 -5.11 -20.18 -4.90
C GLU A 1 -5.81 -19.00 -4.21
N ARG A 2 -6.29 -18.03 -5.01
CA ARG A 2 -7.06 -16.88 -4.54
C ARG A 2 -8.35 -16.72 -5.31
N SER A 3 -9.38 -16.19 -4.67
CA SER A 3 -10.67 -15.84 -5.28
C SER A 3 -11.13 -14.46 -4.82
N ALA A 4 -11.88 -13.75 -5.67
CA ALA A 4 -12.57 -12.51 -5.32
C ALA A 4 -13.96 -12.72 -4.70
N ASN A 5 -14.57 -13.90 -4.93
CA ASN A 5 -15.96 -14.19 -4.55
C ASN A 5 -16.11 -15.45 -3.68
N GLY A 6 -15.00 -16.14 -3.35
CA GLY A 6 -15.00 -17.37 -2.58
C GLY A 6 -15.41 -18.63 -3.36
N VAL A 7 -15.68 -18.51 -4.66
CA VAL A 7 -16.13 -19.60 -5.54
C VAL A 7 -15.12 -19.86 -6.65
N ASP A 8 -14.77 -18.84 -7.40
CA ASP A 8 -13.87 -18.94 -8.55
C ASP A 8 -12.43 -18.70 -8.11
N PHE A 9 -11.67 -19.78 -7.92
CA PHE A 9 -10.30 -19.72 -7.45
C PHE A 9 -9.31 -19.80 -8.61
N VAL A 10 -8.33 -18.87 -8.60
CA VAL A 10 -7.20 -18.85 -9.54
C VAL A 10 -5.89 -19.19 -8.82
N PRO A 11 -5.00 -19.98 -9.43
CA PRO A 11 -3.70 -20.25 -8.84
C PRO A 11 -2.83 -18.98 -8.80
N LEU A 12 -2.15 -18.75 -7.68
CA LEU A 12 -1.18 -17.67 -7.51
C LEU A 12 0.25 -18.15 -7.76
N GLY A 13 0.50 -19.41 -7.46
CA GLY A 13 1.80 -20.04 -7.61
C GLY A 13 1.85 -21.39 -6.92
N GLN A 14 3.04 -21.97 -6.86
CA GLN A 14 3.27 -23.29 -6.31
C GLN A 14 4.53 -23.30 -5.45
N VAL A 15 4.49 -24.05 -4.37
CA VAL A 15 5.64 -24.35 -3.52
C VAL A 15 5.85 -25.84 -3.50
N ASN A 16 7.07 -26.29 -3.79
CA ASN A 16 7.39 -27.72 -3.75
C ASN A 16 7.43 -28.20 -2.30
N ALA A 17 6.63 -29.22 -2.00
CA ALA A 17 6.62 -29.83 -0.70
C ALA A 17 7.87 -30.73 -0.49
N ALA A 18 8.36 -30.82 0.75
CA ALA A 18 9.50 -31.67 1.12
C ALA A 18 9.19 -33.18 1.03
N GLY A 19 7.99 -33.57 0.62
CA GLY A 19 7.55 -34.96 0.62
C GLY A 19 7.25 -35.48 2.02
N ASN A 20 7.60 -36.74 2.29
CA ASN A 20 7.42 -37.31 3.61
C ASN A 20 8.48 -36.76 4.56
N SER A 21 8.08 -35.95 5.53
CA SER A 21 8.93 -35.39 6.57
C SER A 21 8.46 -35.88 7.94
N ALA A 22 9.38 -36.29 8.79
CA ALA A 22 9.12 -36.61 10.18
C ALA A 22 9.05 -35.37 11.09
N VAL A 23 9.38 -34.19 10.56
CA VAL A 23 9.34 -32.92 11.24
C VAL A 23 8.40 -31.95 10.56
N GLN A 24 7.83 -31.03 11.32
CA GLN A 24 7.01 -29.96 10.79
C GLN A 24 7.83 -29.07 9.86
N VAL A 25 7.33 -28.81 8.66
CA VAL A 25 7.96 -27.93 7.66
C VAL A 25 7.00 -26.78 7.39
N GLU A 26 7.51 -25.56 7.53
CA GLU A 26 6.76 -24.34 7.20
C GLU A 26 7.00 -23.94 5.74
N TYR A 27 5.92 -23.55 5.06
CA TYR A 27 5.96 -23.03 3.70
C TYR A 27 5.34 -21.65 3.65
N ASN A 28 6.01 -20.73 2.98
CA ASN A 28 5.54 -19.36 2.80
C ASN A 28 5.40 -19.04 1.32
N PHE A 29 4.27 -18.45 0.95
CA PHE A 29 4.02 -17.94 -0.39
C PHE A 29 3.33 -16.58 -0.28
N PRO A 30 4.05 -15.46 -0.54
CA PRO A 30 3.46 -14.13 -0.45
C PRO A 30 2.62 -13.82 -1.70
N ASP A 31 1.38 -13.37 -1.50
CA ASP A 31 0.63 -12.71 -2.55
C ASP A 31 1.11 -11.24 -2.64
N ARG A 32 1.82 -10.91 -3.71
CA ARG A 32 2.40 -9.57 -3.91
C ARG A 32 1.42 -8.58 -4.55
N THR A 33 0.29 -9.07 -5.05
CA THR A 33 -0.72 -8.28 -5.75
C THR A 33 -2.13 -8.66 -5.33
N PRO A 34 -2.46 -8.55 -4.02
CA PRO A 34 -3.80 -8.88 -3.55
C PRO A 34 -4.85 -7.98 -4.21
N LEU A 35 -6.06 -8.49 -4.36
CA LEU A 35 -7.18 -7.71 -4.87
C LEU A 35 -7.64 -6.69 -3.81
N LYS A 36 -8.13 -5.55 -4.24
CA LYS A 36 -8.84 -4.63 -3.35
C LYS A 36 -10.13 -5.28 -2.83
N GLY A 37 -10.43 -5.09 -1.54
CA GLY A 37 -11.57 -5.70 -0.89
C GLY A 37 -11.29 -7.11 -0.39
N TRP A 38 -12.31 -7.95 -0.41
CA TRP A 38 -12.20 -9.32 0.10
C TRP A 38 -11.39 -10.20 -0.81
N ASN A 39 -10.41 -10.89 -0.23
CA ASN A 39 -9.62 -11.96 -0.84
C ASN A 39 -9.88 -13.25 -0.10
N TYR A 40 -10.17 -14.30 -0.83
CA TYR A 40 -10.39 -15.64 -0.33
C TYR A 40 -9.22 -16.52 -0.76
N TYR A 41 -8.54 -17.13 0.20
CA TYR A 41 -7.36 -17.95 -0.05
C TYR A 41 -7.63 -19.39 0.36
N ARG A 42 -7.13 -20.34 -0.41
CA ARG A 42 -7.06 -21.75 -0.04
C ARG A 42 -5.78 -22.39 -0.56
N LEU A 43 -5.34 -23.44 0.10
CA LEU A 43 -4.27 -24.29 -0.38
C LEU A 43 -4.87 -25.42 -1.21
N LYS A 44 -4.25 -25.73 -2.33
CA LYS A 44 -4.47 -26.94 -3.10
C LYS A 44 -3.24 -27.83 -2.89
N GLN A 45 -3.36 -28.86 -2.09
CA GLN A 45 -2.33 -29.87 -1.94
C GLN A 45 -2.49 -30.88 -3.08
N VAL A 46 -1.40 -31.12 -3.82
CA VAL A 46 -1.37 -32.07 -4.93
C VAL A 46 -0.39 -33.18 -4.55
N ASP A 47 -0.88 -34.41 -4.56
CA ASP A 47 -0.10 -35.61 -4.28
C ASP A 47 0.65 -36.11 -5.53
N LYS A 48 1.59 -37.03 -5.33
CA LYS A 48 2.43 -37.59 -6.43
C LYS A 48 1.65 -38.32 -7.50
N ASP A 49 0.48 -38.84 -7.17
CA ASP A 49 -0.46 -39.51 -8.06
C ASP A 49 -1.46 -38.60 -8.77
N ALA A 50 -1.22 -37.27 -8.66
CA ALA A 50 -2.07 -36.20 -9.16
C ALA A 50 -3.43 -36.05 -8.43
N GLY A 51 -3.68 -36.81 -7.37
CA GLY A 51 -4.77 -36.57 -6.44
C GLY A 51 -4.60 -35.20 -5.77
N HIS A 52 -5.69 -34.57 -5.40
CA HIS A 52 -5.59 -33.26 -4.70
C HIS A 52 -6.65 -33.09 -3.63
N THR A 53 -6.31 -32.29 -2.63
CA THR A 53 -7.20 -31.86 -1.55
C THR A 53 -7.11 -30.36 -1.38
N TYR A 54 -8.16 -29.75 -0.79
CA TYR A 54 -8.20 -28.32 -0.49
C TYR A 54 -8.23 -28.10 1.01
N SER A 55 -7.54 -27.06 1.46
CA SER A 55 -7.70 -26.55 2.83
C SER A 55 -9.03 -25.82 2.99
N GLU A 56 -9.34 -25.45 4.23
CA GLU A 56 -10.36 -24.45 4.50
C GLU A 56 -10.01 -23.13 3.80
N VAL A 57 -11.07 -22.41 3.41
CA VAL A 57 -10.92 -21.05 2.86
C VAL A 57 -10.64 -20.07 3.99
N ARG A 58 -9.63 -19.26 3.82
CA ARG A 58 -9.30 -18.12 4.69
C ARG A 58 -9.59 -16.81 3.97
N THR A 59 -10.16 -15.86 4.68
CA THR A 59 -10.54 -14.56 4.13
C THR A 59 -9.68 -13.46 4.68
N VAL A 60 -9.26 -12.54 3.78
CA VAL A 60 -8.50 -11.35 4.13
C VAL A 60 -9.16 -10.15 3.45
N LEU A 61 -9.47 -9.12 4.23
CA LEU A 61 -9.94 -7.84 3.69
C LEU A 61 -8.75 -6.93 3.46
N MET A 62 -8.49 -6.62 2.18
CA MET A 62 -7.53 -5.59 1.79
C MET A 62 -8.28 -4.26 1.69
N GLU A 63 -8.30 -3.53 2.80
CA GLU A 63 -8.88 -2.19 2.82
C GLU A 63 -7.96 -1.23 2.04
N ASP A 64 -8.57 -0.33 1.27
CA ASP A 64 -7.90 0.84 0.71
C ASP A 64 -7.58 1.82 1.86
N ARG A 65 -6.73 1.40 2.80
CA ARG A 65 -6.18 2.37 3.73
C ARG A 65 -5.17 3.19 2.97
N PRO A 66 -5.31 4.52 2.97
CA PRO A 66 -4.27 5.36 2.40
C PRO A 66 -2.96 4.99 3.07
N SER A 67 -1.94 4.72 2.29
CA SER A 67 -0.62 4.41 2.81
C SER A 67 -0.19 5.51 3.77
N ALA A 68 0.40 5.14 4.90
CA ALA A 68 1.08 6.14 5.72
C ALA A 68 2.21 6.70 4.86
N LEU A 69 2.18 8.02 4.61
CA LEU A 69 3.27 8.69 3.89
C LEU A 69 4.45 8.88 4.84
N ASP A 70 5.63 8.55 4.39
CA ASP A 70 6.85 8.91 5.10
C ASP A 70 7.21 10.36 4.81
N ILE A 71 7.29 11.18 5.86
CA ILE A 71 7.59 12.60 5.78
C ILE A 71 8.86 12.93 6.55
N TYR A 72 9.77 13.65 5.89
CA TYR A 72 10.97 14.17 6.54
C TYR A 72 11.44 15.50 5.94
N PRO A 73 12.10 16.38 6.74
CA PRO A 73 12.22 16.26 8.18
C PRO A 73 10.87 16.45 8.88
N ASN A 74 10.72 15.90 10.06
CA ASN A 74 9.59 16.13 10.93
C ASN A 74 10.13 16.20 12.39
N PRO A 75 10.19 17.38 13.04
CA PRO A 75 9.66 18.68 12.60
C PRO A 75 10.35 19.28 11.37
N ALA A 76 9.64 20.16 10.67
CA ALA A 76 10.07 20.82 9.44
C ALA A 76 10.16 22.33 9.59
N ASN A 77 11.13 22.96 8.89
CA ASN A 77 11.27 24.41 8.79
C ASN A 77 10.82 24.94 7.43
N ASP A 78 11.53 24.64 6.37
CA ASP A 78 11.30 25.27 5.05
C ASP A 78 10.57 24.37 4.08
N LEU A 79 10.80 23.06 4.16
CA LEU A 79 10.22 22.07 3.26
C LEU A 79 10.00 20.73 3.96
N ILE A 80 9.12 19.92 3.38
CA ILE A 80 8.98 18.49 3.68
C ILE A 80 9.20 17.69 2.41
N ASN A 81 9.84 16.53 2.56
CA ASN A 81 9.88 15.50 1.56
C ASN A 81 8.85 14.44 1.91
N VAL A 82 8.07 14.03 0.94
CA VAL A 82 7.06 12.99 1.06
C VAL A 82 7.48 11.83 0.19
N LEU A 83 7.77 10.68 0.81
CA LEU A 83 7.99 9.44 0.08
C LEU A 83 6.64 8.81 -0.23
N ILE A 84 6.51 8.31 -1.45
CA ILE A 84 5.30 7.68 -1.94
C ILE A 84 5.70 6.35 -2.54
N ASP A 85 5.04 5.27 -2.15
CA ASP A 85 5.20 4.00 -2.83
C ASP A 85 4.69 4.17 -4.26
N ALA A 86 5.64 4.34 -5.19
CA ALA A 86 5.33 4.73 -6.56
C ALA A 86 4.65 3.56 -7.29
N PRO A 87 3.53 3.82 -7.98
CA PRO A 87 2.99 2.90 -8.96
C PRO A 87 3.95 2.72 -10.15
N GLU A 88 3.68 1.70 -10.96
CA GLU A 88 4.49 1.36 -12.14
C GLU A 88 4.41 2.43 -13.25
N GLY A 89 5.10 3.56 -13.10
CA GLY A 89 5.18 4.61 -14.12
C GLY A 89 5.23 6.03 -13.55
N ASP A 90 5.27 7.03 -14.42
CA ASP A 90 5.17 8.44 -14.04
C ASP A 90 3.76 8.73 -13.54
N VAL A 91 3.65 9.44 -12.41
CA VAL A 91 2.38 9.71 -11.74
C VAL A 91 2.16 11.19 -11.53
N ASP A 92 1.03 11.70 -12.02
CA ASP A 92 0.56 13.04 -11.70
C ASP A 92 -0.11 13.02 -10.33
N LEU A 93 0.49 13.72 -9.39
CA LEU A 93 0.07 13.79 -7.99
C LEU A 93 -0.43 15.16 -7.63
N ARG A 94 -1.45 15.19 -6.80
CA ARG A 94 -1.97 16.40 -6.17
C ARG A 94 -1.85 16.29 -4.66
N TRP A 95 -1.38 17.35 -4.03
CA TRP A 95 -1.27 17.41 -2.58
C TRP A 95 -2.04 18.58 -2.01
N SER A 96 -2.51 18.42 -0.78
CA SER A 96 -3.13 19.46 0.03
C SER A 96 -2.55 19.42 1.43
N LEU A 97 -2.33 20.60 2.00
CA LEU A 97 -1.98 20.79 3.41
C LEU A 97 -3.20 21.29 4.16
N LEU A 98 -3.52 20.63 5.26
CA LEU A 98 -4.62 20.99 6.14
C LEU A 98 -4.08 21.37 7.51
N ASP A 99 -4.64 22.42 8.11
CA ASP A 99 -4.34 22.82 9.49
C ASP A 99 -5.04 21.89 10.51
N ALA A 100 -4.85 22.14 11.80
CA ALA A 100 -5.45 21.37 12.89
C ALA A 100 -7.00 21.37 12.88
N SER A 101 -7.61 22.36 12.21
CA SER A 101 -9.06 22.46 12.01
C SER A 101 -9.51 21.78 10.71
N LEU A 102 -8.64 21.05 10.03
CA LEU A 102 -8.84 20.41 8.73
C LEU A 102 -9.17 21.40 7.60
N ARG A 103 -8.85 22.67 7.78
CA ARG A 103 -8.97 23.70 6.74
C ARG A 103 -7.76 23.62 5.82
N GLN A 104 -7.99 23.61 4.50
CA GLN A 104 -6.92 23.63 3.52
C GLN A 104 -6.19 24.97 3.52
N VAL A 105 -4.89 24.92 3.76
CA VAL A 105 -4.00 26.11 3.84
C VAL A 105 -3.07 26.21 2.64
N ALA A 106 -2.78 25.11 1.98
CA ALA A 106 -2.00 25.08 0.74
C ALA A 106 -2.35 23.86 -0.11
N GLN A 107 -2.06 23.95 -1.40
CA GLN A 107 -2.21 22.85 -2.35
C GLN A 107 -1.24 23.00 -3.51
N GLY A 108 -0.98 21.91 -4.21
CA GLY A 108 -0.18 21.88 -5.42
C GLY A 108 -0.24 20.55 -6.12
N GLY A 109 0.54 20.45 -7.20
CA GLY A 109 0.67 19.22 -7.97
C GLY A 109 2.10 19.03 -8.45
N GLN A 110 2.48 17.78 -8.68
CA GLN A 110 3.78 17.42 -9.21
C GLN A 110 3.68 16.09 -9.95
N VAL A 111 4.32 16.00 -11.11
CA VAL A 111 4.54 14.72 -11.77
C VAL A 111 5.79 14.10 -11.20
N LEU A 112 5.67 12.92 -10.63
CA LEU A 112 6.81 12.15 -10.13
C LEU A 112 7.22 11.12 -11.18
N PRO A 113 8.51 11.12 -11.59
CA PRO A 113 9.04 10.04 -12.40
C PRO A 113 9.16 8.75 -11.58
N LYS A 114 9.00 7.60 -12.23
CA LYS A 114 9.10 6.26 -11.62
C LYS A 114 10.36 6.07 -10.75
N GLU A 115 11.47 6.67 -11.17
CA GLU A 115 12.79 6.50 -10.55
C GLU A 115 13.03 7.39 -9.33
N ALA A 116 12.14 8.36 -9.07
CA ALA A 116 12.27 9.30 -7.95
C ALA A 116 10.93 9.45 -7.20
N PRO A 117 10.55 8.49 -6.36
CA PRO A 117 9.26 8.47 -5.68
C PRO A 117 9.19 9.46 -4.49
N ARG A 118 9.75 10.66 -4.69
CA ARG A 118 9.84 11.69 -3.66
C ARG A 118 9.25 13.01 -4.18
N MET A 119 8.30 13.52 -3.44
CA MET A 119 7.72 14.84 -3.65
C MET A 119 8.26 15.81 -2.59
N THR A 120 8.63 17.02 -2.99
CA THR A 120 9.08 18.09 -2.08
C THR A 120 8.02 19.18 -2.03
N ILE A 121 7.55 19.50 -0.83
CA ILE A 121 6.52 20.51 -0.59
C ILE A 121 7.12 21.64 0.25
N PRO A 122 7.12 22.91 -0.24
CA PRO A 122 7.54 24.04 0.55
C PRO A 122 6.53 24.32 1.67
N VAL A 123 7.03 24.57 2.88
CA VAL A 123 6.24 24.89 4.08
C VAL A 123 6.74 26.12 4.80
N ASP A 124 7.68 26.87 4.19
CA ASP A 124 8.30 28.09 4.71
C ASP A 124 7.30 29.20 5.07
N ARG A 125 6.16 29.24 4.36
CA ARG A 125 5.10 30.24 4.56
C ARG A 125 4.03 29.83 5.58
N LEU A 126 4.15 28.62 6.15
CA LEU A 126 3.21 28.17 7.17
C LEU A 126 3.65 28.67 8.55
N GLU A 127 2.68 29.00 9.39
CA GLU A 127 2.91 29.26 10.81
C GLU A 127 3.31 27.97 11.54
N GLY A 128 3.99 28.12 12.69
CA GLY A 128 4.32 26.96 13.52
C GLY A 128 3.06 26.22 13.98
N GLY A 129 3.05 24.90 13.81
CA GLY A 129 1.88 24.09 14.16
C GLY A 129 1.90 22.69 13.57
N THR A 130 0.84 21.94 13.82
CA THR A 130 0.64 20.59 13.26
C THR A 130 -0.24 20.65 12.03
N TYR A 131 0.22 20.00 10.98
CA TYR A 131 -0.45 19.95 9.69
C TYR A 131 -0.63 18.51 9.23
N LEU A 132 -1.67 18.29 8.41
CA LEU A 132 -1.91 17.03 7.69
C LEU A 132 -1.62 17.25 6.21
N VAL A 133 -0.71 16.46 5.64
CA VAL A 133 -0.56 16.36 4.19
C VAL A 133 -1.44 15.23 3.67
N VAL A 134 -2.15 15.49 2.59
CA VAL A 134 -2.99 14.54 1.87
C VAL A 134 -2.53 14.49 0.43
N VAL A 135 -2.25 13.30 -0.09
CA VAL A 135 -1.81 13.10 -1.48
C VAL A 135 -2.83 12.27 -2.24
N ARG A 136 -3.15 12.72 -3.45
CA ARG A 136 -4.10 12.09 -4.36
C ARG A 136 -3.49 11.91 -5.74
N ASP A 137 -3.99 10.96 -6.51
CA ASP A 137 -3.70 10.86 -7.94
C ASP A 137 -4.49 11.90 -8.76
N ALA A 138 -4.22 11.97 -10.07
CA ALA A 138 -4.92 12.87 -11.00
C ALA A 138 -6.44 12.59 -11.08
N LYS A 139 -6.89 11.39 -10.73
CA LYS A 139 -8.30 10.99 -10.70
C LYS A 139 -8.98 11.36 -9.38
N GLY A 140 -8.21 11.87 -8.39
CA GLY A 140 -8.70 12.24 -7.07
C GLY A 140 -8.70 11.09 -6.04
N ASN A 141 -8.20 9.91 -6.38
CA ASN A 141 -8.06 8.81 -5.44
C ASN A 141 -7.03 9.15 -4.38
N LEU A 142 -7.34 8.86 -3.12
CA LEU A 142 -6.42 9.07 -2.01
C LEU A 142 -5.29 8.04 -2.07
N LEU A 143 -4.04 8.51 -2.18
CA LEU A 143 -2.86 7.66 -2.16
C LEU A 143 -2.27 7.53 -0.77
N GLY A 144 -2.32 8.61 0.01
CA GLY A 144 -1.83 8.59 1.37
C GLY A 144 -2.04 9.89 2.11
N GLN A 145 -1.80 9.84 3.43
CA GLN A 145 -1.83 11.01 4.29
C GLN A 145 -0.89 10.83 5.48
N ALA A 146 -0.32 11.93 5.97
CA ALA A 146 0.51 11.93 7.17
C ALA A 146 0.52 13.29 7.87
N ARG A 147 0.89 13.31 9.14
CA ARG A 147 1.04 14.53 9.92
C ARG A 147 2.49 14.93 10.03
N PHE A 148 2.73 16.24 10.04
CA PHE A 148 4.04 16.80 10.36
C PHE A 148 3.89 18.05 11.26
N VAL A 149 4.98 18.41 11.91
CA VAL A 149 5.08 19.60 12.77
C VAL A 149 5.92 20.64 12.03
N LYS A 150 5.39 21.83 11.83
CA LYS A 150 6.10 23.03 11.36
C LYS A 150 6.64 23.79 12.58
N GLN A 151 7.93 24.09 12.56
CA GLN A 151 8.61 24.99 13.51
C GLN A 151 8.73 26.39 12.96
#